data_298d9ac5553dc04e20890c565a5e57bc
#
_entry.id   298d9ac5553dc04e20890c565a5e57bc
#
_cell.length_a   1.000
_cell.length_b   1.000
_cell.length_c   1.000
_cell.angle_alpha   90.00
_cell.angle_beta   90.00
_cell.angle_gamma   90.00
#
_symmetry.space_group_name_H-M   'P 1'
#
loop_
_entity.id
_entity.type
_entity.pdbx_description
1 polymer ?
#
loop_
_entity_poly.entity_id
_entity_poly.type
_entity_poly.pdbx_seq_one_letter_code
_entity_poly.pdbx_strand_id
1 'polypeptide(L)' 'MKKVYQLVIEVPIKHEDLYASEFKKIYAQTGVSWTTEESWYHTNTTFEISILSDLSDYEYIKDRIINELGLEIKELTDE' A
#
# COMPACT_ATOMS: atom_id res chain seq x y z
N MET A 1 -3.91 -15.67 -12.28
CA MET A 1 -5.24 -15.46 -11.67
C MET A 1 -5.18 -14.31 -10.69
N LYS A 2 -6.14 -13.40 -10.78
CA LYS A 2 -6.16 -12.23 -9.91
C LYS A 2 -6.90 -12.52 -8.62
N LYS A 3 -6.44 -11.90 -7.55
CA LYS A 3 -7.17 -11.95 -6.28
C LYS A 3 -6.95 -10.62 -5.55
N VAL A 4 -7.72 -10.41 -4.50
CA VAL A 4 -7.62 -9.16 -3.71
C VAL A 4 -6.62 -9.38 -2.59
N TYR A 5 -5.62 -8.52 -2.55
CA TYR A 5 -4.62 -8.49 -1.48
C TYR A 5 -4.87 -7.26 -0.63
N GLN A 6 -4.76 -7.40 0.67
CA GLN A 6 -5.01 -6.30 1.60
C GLN A 6 -3.79 -6.04 2.46
N LEU A 7 -3.43 -4.77 2.54
CA LEU A 7 -2.27 -4.32 3.31
C LEU A 7 -2.66 -3.20 4.24
N VAL A 8 -1.94 -3.09 5.35
CA VAL A 8 -2.03 -1.94 6.25
C VAL A 8 -0.65 -1.35 6.41
N ILE A 9 -0.55 -0.03 6.25
CA ILE A 9 0.72 0.68 6.37
C ILE A 9 0.49 1.91 7.25
N GLU A 10 1.33 2.08 8.28
CA GLU A 10 1.28 3.25 9.14
C GLU A 10 2.40 4.21 8.82
N VAL A 11 2.07 5.48 8.68
CA VAL A 11 3.06 6.53 8.43
C VAL A 11 2.82 7.68 9.37
N PRO A 12 3.86 8.49 9.68
CA PRO A 12 3.64 9.70 10.47
C PRO A 12 2.70 10.64 9.76
N ILE A 13 1.78 11.25 10.52
CA ILE A 13 0.73 12.09 9.93
C ILE A 13 1.33 13.27 9.16
N LYS A 14 2.46 13.77 9.59
CA LYS A 14 3.08 14.92 8.92
C LYS A 14 3.64 14.58 7.54
N HIS A 15 3.78 13.29 7.22
CA HIS A 15 4.27 12.82 5.93
C HIS A 15 3.19 12.13 5.11
N GLU A 16 1.94 12.25 5.53
CA GLU A 16 0.82 11.57 4.91
C GLU A 16 0.72 11.86 3.42
N ASP A 17 0.76 13.14 3.05
CA ASP A 17 0.62 13.54 1.65
C ASP A 17 1.76 12.99 0.79
N LEU A 18 2.96 12.99 1.33
CA LEU A 18 4.12 12.48 0.61
C LEU A 18 3.95 11.00 0.28
N TYR A 19 3.59 10.22 1.29
CA TYR A 19 3.46 8.78 1.08
C TYR A 19 2.25 8.43 0.23
N ALA A 20 1.14 9.16 0.37
CA ALA A 20 -0.02 8.93 -0.48
C ALA A 20 0.35 9.13 -1.95
N SER A 21 1.13 10.15 -2.25
CA SER A 21 1.60 10.42 -3.59
C SER A 21 2.50 9.29 -4.11
N GLU A 22 3.40 8.80 -3.25
CA GLU A 22 4.31 7.73 -3.64
C GLU A 22 3.57 6.43 -3.93
N PHE A 23 2.56 6.10 -3.11
CA PHE A 23 1.75 4.92 -3.35
C PHE A 23 1.07 4.99 -4.71
N LYS A 24 0.52 6.16 -5.06
CA LYS A 24 -0.16 6.32 -6.34
C LYS A 24 0.80 6.10 -7.51
N LYS A 25 2.03 6.57 -7.39
CA LYS A 25 3.03 6.36 -8.45
C LYS A 25 3.33 4.88 -8.64
N ILE A 26 3.49 4.15 -7.55
CA ILE A 26 3.80 2.73 -7.62
C ILE A 26 2.66 1.97 -8.28
N TYR A 27 1.42 2.24 -7.86
CA TYR A 27 0.27 1.53 -8.43
C TYR A 27 0.08 1.86 -9.90
N ALA A 28 0.31 3.11 -10.29
CA ALA A 28 0.13 3.52 -11.68
C ALA A 28 1.07 2.75 -12.62
N GLN A 29 2.22 2.35 -12.13
CA GLN A 29 3.18 1.63 -12.97
C GLN A 29 2.76 0.22 -13.27
N THR A 30 1.91 -0.37 -12.43
CA THR A 30 1.47 -1.75 -12.64
C THR A 30 0.15 -1.84 -13.39
N GLY A 31 -0.64 -0.77 -13.37
CA GLY A 31 -1.96 -0.78 -13.98
C GLY A 31 -2.96 -1.62 -13.24
N VAL A 32 -2.67 -2.03 -12.00
CA VAL A 32 -3.62 -2.84 -11.23
C VAL A 32 -4.71 -1.97 -10.63
N SER A 33 -5.83 -2.59 -10.32
CA SER A 33 -6.93 -1.93 -9.62
C SER A 33 -6.62 -1.90 -8.13
N TRP A 34 -6.85 -0.75 -7.50
CA TRP A 34 -6.56 -0.61 -6.08
C TRP A 34 -7.49 0.43 -5.47
N THR A 35 -7.67 0.32 -4.16
CA THR A 35 -8.40 1.30 -3.37
C THR A 35 -7.61 1.57 -2.10
N THR A 36 -7.75 2.77 -1.57
CA THR A 36 -7.04 3.18 -0.36
C THR A 36 -8.02 3.86 0.58
N GLU A 37 -7.98 3.48 1.85
CA GLU A 37 -8.69 4.18 2.91
C GLU A 37 -7.67 4.74 3.88
N GLU A 38 -7.89 5.96 4.33
CA GLU A 38 -7.00 6.62 5.28
C GLU A 38 -7.75 6.83 6.58
N SER A 39 -7.12 6.49 7.69
CA SER A 39 -7.67 6.83 8.99
C SER A 39 -6.55 7.40 9.83
N TRP A 40 -6.87 8.44 10.59
CA TRP A 40 -5.90 9.13 11.42
C TRP A 40 -6.05 8.66 12.85
N TYR A 41 -4.92 8.38 13.48
CA TYR A 41 -4.94 7.92 14.85
C TYR A 41 -3.72 8.46 15.56
N HIS A 42 -3.96 9.37 16.49
CA HIS A 42 -2.87 10.04 17.23
C HIS A 42 -1.95 10.77 16.26
N THR A 43 -0.70 10.35 16.17
CA THR A 43 0.31 11.00 15.36
C THR A 43 0.56 10.27 14.04
N ASN A 44 -0.18 9.21 13.76
CA ASN A 44 0.02 8.40 12.57
C ASN A 44 -1.22 8.38 11.70
N THR A 45 -1.00 8.18 10.42
CA THR A 45 -2.06 7.87 9.46
C THR A 45 -1.92 6.41 9.07
N THR A 46 -3.02 5.69 9.08
CA THR A 46 -3.07 4.30 8.67
C THR A 46 -3.68 4.22 7.27
N PHE A 47 -2.94 3.64 6.35
CA PHE A 47 -3.44 3.38 5.00
C PHE A 47 -3.86 1.92 4.91
N GLU A 48 -5.14 1.69 4.59
CA GLU A 48 -5.64 0.35 4.32
C GLU A 48 -5.79 0.24 2.81
N ILE A 49 -5.04 -0.64 2.21
CA ILE A 49 -4.93 -0.72 0.75
C ILE A 49 -5.42 -2.09 0.30
N SER A 50 -6.32 -2.08 -0.68
CA SER A 50 -6.79 -3.30 -1.32
C SER A 50 -6.35 -3.28 -2.78
N ILE A 51 -5.72 -4.35 -3.23
CA ILE A 51 -5.15 -4.46 -4.56
C ILE A 51 -5.70 -5.70 -5.24
N LEU A 52 -6.30 -5.52 -6.42
CA LEU A 52 -6.76 -6.64 -7.23
C LEU A 52 -5.71 -6.91 -8.29
N SER A 53 -4.94 -7.99 -8.13
CA SER A 53 -3.82 -8.26 -9.02
C SER A 53 -3.39 -9.71 -8.97
N ASP A 54 -2.50 -10.08 -9.87
CA ASP A 54 -1.76 -11.33 -9.77
C ASP A 54 -0.73 -11.23 -8.65
N LEU A 55 -0.22 -12.37 -8.24
CA LEU A 55 0.79 -12.40 -7.18
C LEU A 55 2.03 -11.61 -7.56
N SER A 56 2.47 -11.71 -8.81
CA SER A 56 3.69 -11.03 -9.23
C SER A 56 3.57 -9.51 -9.13
N ASP A 57 2.43 -8.96 -9.53
CA ASP A 57 2.22 -7.50 -9.42
C ASP A 57 2.12 -7.08 -7.98
N TYR A 58 1.44 -7.88 -7.15
CA TYR A 58 1.34 -7.60 -5.74
C TYR A 58 2.71 -7.57 -5.08
N GLU A 59 3.56 -8.55 -5.40
CA GLU A 59 4.89 -8.60 -4.81
C GLU A 59 5.77 -7.46 -5.27
N TYR A 60 5.61 -7.04 -6.53
CA TYR A 60 6.32 -5.87 -7.03
C TYR A 60 5.95 -4.62 -6.23
N ILE A 61 4.64 -4.41 -6.00
CA ILE A 61 4.18 -3.25 -5.24
C ILE A 61 4.70 -3.32 -3.81
N LYS A 62 4.59 -4.48 -3.19
CA LYS A 62 5.03 -4.66 -1.82
C LYS A 62 6.53 -4.39 -1.67
N ASP A 63 7.33 -4.94 -2.59
CA ASP A 63 8.77 -4.73 -2.56
C ASP A 63 9.13 -3.26 -2.68
N ARG A 64 8.45 -2.53 -3.55
CA ARG A 64 8.75 -1.11 -3.72
C ARG A 64 8.42 -0.33 -2.47
N ILE A 65 7.30 -0.64 -1.83
CA ILE A 65 6.94 0.05 -0.60
C ILE A 65 7.96 -0.22 0.50
N ILE A 66 8.35 -1.48 0.65
CA ILE A 66 9.30 -1.85 1.70
C ILE A 66 10.69 -1.29 1.42
N ASN A 67 11.18 -1.46 0.20
CA ASN A 67 12.58 -1.17 -0.11
C ASN A 67 12.84 0.27 -0.51
N GLU A 68 11.92 0.89 -1.25
CA GLU A 68 12.12 2.27 -1.69
C GLU A 68 11.63 3.28 -0.69
N LEU A 69 10.52 2.99 -0.02
CA LEU A 69 9.96 3.91 0.95
C LEU A 69 10.37 3.59 2.38
N GLY A 70 10.91 2.40 2.60
CA GLY A 70 11.38 2.01 3.92
C GLY A 70 10.27 1.78 4.93
N LEU A 71 9.08 1.43 4.46
CA LEU A 71 7.92 1.26 5.33
C LEU A 71 7.68 -0.19 5.66
N GLU A 72 7.09 -0.43 6.82
CA GLU A 72 6.66 -1.77 7.20
C GLU A 72 5.24 -1.99 6.74
N ILE A 73 4.96 -3.19 6.26
CA ILE A 73 3.65 -3.57 5.76
C ILE A 73 3.09 -4.69 6.62
N LYS A 74 1.83 -4.55 7.01
CA LYS A 74 1.11 -5.64 7.64
C LYS A 74 0.15 -6.21 6.60
N GLU A 75 0.32 -7.47 6.25
CA GLU A 75 -0.54 -8.13 5.27
C GLU A 75 -1.73 -8.74 5.98
N LEU A 76 -2.92 -8.46 5.46
CA LEU A 76 -4.17 -8.97 6.01
C LEU A 76 -4.75 -10.11 5.21
N THR A 77 -4.26 -10.31 3.99
CA THR A 77 -4.79 -11.34 3.10
C THR A 77 -4.22 -12.70 3.48
N ASP A 78 -5.08 -13.64 3.74
CA ASP A 78 -4.68 -15.02 4.02
C ASP A 78 -4.72 -15.85 2.77
N GLU A 79 -3.79 -16.77 2.69
CA GLU A 79 -3.78 -17.74 1.61
C GLU A 79 -4.59 -18.98 1.94
#